data_1fe97bad8bfd604f8322c5241c6a6db8
#
_entry.id   1fe97bad8bfd604f8322c5241c6a6db8
#
_cell.length_a   1.000
_cell.length_b   1.000
_cell.length_c   1.000
_cell.angle_alpha   90.00
_cell.angle_beta   90.00
_cell.angle_gamma   90.00
#
_symmetry.space_group_name_H-M   'P 1'
#
loop_
_entity.id
_entity.type
_entity.pdbx_description
1 polymer ?
#
loop_
_entity_poly.entity_id
_entity_poly.type
_entity_poly.pdbx_seq_one_letter_code
_entity_poly.pdbx_strand_id
1 'polypeptide(L)' 'MSGEVSEELKRQVLQYLESVAKAKNREVARAIGEDKALVDKAIAALAREDKIEYLYLGASFIKLKGK' A
#
# COMPACT_ATOMS: atom_id res chain seq x y z
N MET A 1 16.76 -10.75 -1.43
CA MET A 1 16.08 -11.98 -1.15
C MET A 1 14.86 -12.08 -2.00
N SER A 2 14.70 -13.20 -2.62
CA SER A 2 13.56 -13.35 -3.50
C SER A 2 12.28 -13.33 -2.67
N GLY A 3 11.24 -12.78 -3.22
CA GLY A 3 9.98 -12.68 -2.53
C GLY A 3 9.83 -11.49 -1.62
N GLU A 4 10.92 -10.77 -1.40
CA GLU A 4 10.85 -9.59 -0.55
C GLU A 4 10.57 -8.36 -1.37
N VAL A 5 9.88 -7.44 -0.74
CA VAL A 5 9.51 -6.18 -1.37
C VAL A 5 10.63 -5.18 -1.17
N SER A 6 10.95 -4.41 -2.20
CA SER A 6 12.01 -3.43 -2.07
C SER A 6 11.55 -2.27 -1.20
N GLU A 7 12.51 -1.62 -0.55
CA GLU A 7 12.21 -0.44 0.25
C GLU A 7 11.69 0.69 -0.64
N GLU A 8 12.18 0.74 -1.86
CA GLU A 8 11.71 1.73 -2.81
C GLU A 8 10.22 1.59 -3.08
N LEU A 9 9.76 0.36 -3.28
CA LEU A 9 8.35 0.12 -3.55
C LEU A 9 7.50 0.50 -2.35
N LYS A 10 7.95 0.16 -1.14
CA LYS A 10 7.23 0.55 0.06
C LYS A 10 7.12 2.06 0.17
N ARG A 11 8.21 2.76 -0.15
CA ARG A 11 8.20 4.22 -0.08
C ARG A 11 7.21 4.81 -1.07
N GLN A 12 7.16 4.25 -2.28
CA GLN A 12 6.23 4.74 -3.28
C GLN A 12 4.78 4.55 -2.85
N VAL A 13 4.48 3.41 -2.23
CA VAL A 13 3.14 3.16 -1.72
C VAL A 13 2.78 4.18 -0.64
N LEU A 14 3.68 4.39 0.31
CA LEU A 14 3.43 5.34 1.39
C LEU A 14 3.25 6.76 0.85
N GLN A 15 4.09 7.13 -0.11
CA GLN A 15 4.03 8.47 -0.69
C GLN A 15 2.69 8.71 -1.38
N TYR A 16 2.22 7.72 -2.10
CA TYR A 16 0.91 7.85 -2.75
C TYR A 16 -0.20 7.99 -1.71
N LEU A 17 -0.12 7.20 -0.65
CA LEU A 17 -1.16 7.24 0.38
C LEU A 17 -1.18 8.55 1.15
N GLU A 18 -0.07 9.29 1.13
CA GLU A 18 -0.05 10.61 1.75
C GLU A 18 -0.92 11.60 0.98
N SER A 19 -1.09 11.37 -0.31
CA SER A 19 -1.83 12.31 -1.15
C SER A 19 -3.32 11.97 -1.24
N VAL A 20 -3.76 10.87 -0.65
CA VAL A 20 -5.17 10.46 -0.68
C VAL A 20 -5.60 10.08 0.73
N ALA A 21 -6.92 10.10 0.97
CA ALA A 21 -7.43 9.69 2.27
C ALA A 21 -7.39 8.18 2.41
N LYS A 22 -7.68 7.47 1.33
CA LYS A 22 -7.66 6.01 1.30
C LYS A 22 -7.60 5.58 -0.15
N ALA A 23 -7.25 4.32 -0.37
CA ALA A 23 -7.18 3.79 -1.73
C ALA A 23 -7.30 2.28 -1.69
N LYS A 24 -7.68 1.71 -2.81
CA LYS A 24 -7.66 0.27 -2.97
C LYS A 24 -6.28 -0.16 -3.48
N ASN A 25 -5.91 -1.42 -3.19
CA ASN A 25 -4.62 -1.94 -3.64
C ASN A 25 -4.44 -1.73 -5.15
N ARG A 26 -5.49 -1.98 -5.91
CA ARG A 26 -5.42 -1.83 -7.37
C ARG A 26 -5.15 -0.38 -7.76
N GLU A 27 -5.74 0.56 -7.04
CA GLU A 27 -5.54 1.97 -7.35
C GLU A 27 -4.11 2.38 -7.08
N VAL A 28 -3.53 1.87 -6.00
CA VAL A 28 -2.15 2.15 -5.68
C VAL A 28 -1.23 1.61 -6.76
N ALA A 29 -1.46 0.35 -7.17
CA ALA A 29 -0.63 -0.27 -8.20
C ALA A 29 -0.67 0.53 -9.49
N ARG A 30 -1.86 0.98 -9.88
CA ARG A 30 -2.01 1.76 -11.10
C ARG A 30 -1.32 3.11 -10.96
N ALA A 31 -1.46 3.74 -9.82
CA ALA A 31 -0.92 5.09 -9.61
C ALA A 31 0.60 5.11 -9.68
N ILE A 32 1.24 4.08 -9.11
CA ILE A 32 2.70 4.06 -9.08
C ILE A 32 3.29 3.25 -10.23
N GLY A 33 2.42 2.63 -11.06
CA GLY A 33 2.89 1.92 -12.25
C GLY A 33 3.59 0.61 -11.95
N GLU A 34 3.19 -0.10 -10.91
CA GLU A 34 3.79 -1.36 -10.54
C GLU A 34 2.79 -2.50 -10.64
N ASP A 35 3.33 -3.72 -10.63
CA ASP A 35 2.52 -4.91 -10.68
C ASP A 35 1.70 -5.03 -9.39
N LYS A 36 0.40 -5.31 -9.54
CA LYS A 36 -0.49 -5.40 -8.38
C LYS A 36 0.00 -6.47 -7.39
N ALA A 37 0.54 -7.58 -7.88
CA ALA A 37 1.02 -8.63 -6.99
C ALA A 37 2.14 -8.13 -6.10
N LEU A 38 3.05 -7.32 -6.65
CA LEU A 38 4.13 -6.74 -5.87
C LEU A 38 3.60 -5.70 -4.91
N VAL A 39 2.65 -4.89 -5.35
CA VAL A 39 2.04 -3.88 -4.50
C VAL A 39 1.31 -4.53 -3.34
N ASP A 40 0.60 -5.64 -3.59
CA ASP A 40 -0.08 -6.35 -2.52
C ASP A 40 0.91 -6.80 -1.44
N LYS A 41 2.08 -7.28 -1.87
CA LYS A 41 3.10 -7.69 -0.91
C LYS A 41 3.65 -6.51 -0.13
N ALA A 42 3.87 -5.39 -0.82
CA ALA A 42 4.36 -4.19 -0.15
C ALA A 42 3.35 -3.71 0.89
N ILE A 43 2.08 -3.71 0.54
CA ILE A 43 1.02 -3.29 1.44
C ILE A 43 0.95 -4.20 2.66
N ALA A 44 1.05 -5.51 2.44
CA ALA A 44 1.04 -6.45 3.57
C ALA A 44 2.22 -6.20 4.50
N ALA A 45 3.39 -5.95 3.93
CA ALA A 45 4.58 -5.67 4.74
C ALA A 45 4.42 -4.38 5.53
N LEU A 46 3.90 -3.34 4.90
CA LEU A 46 3.69 -2.07 5.58
C LEU A 46 2.65 -2.18 6.69
N ALA A 47 1.62 -3.01 6.48
CA ALA A 47 0.62 -3.24 7.50
C ALA A 47 1.23 -3.93 8.70
N ARG A 48 2.13 -4.89 8.46
CA ARG A 48 2.83 -5.57 9.54
C ARG A 48 3.76 -4.63 10.30
N GLU A 49 4.29 -3.63 9.60
CA GLU A 49 5.17 -2.63 10.22
C GLU A 49 4.37 -1.52 10.88
N ASP A 50 3.05 -1.62 10.84
CA ASP A 50 2.18 -0.65 11.50
C ASP A 50 2.21 0.73 10.83
N LYS A 51 2.52 0.77 9.56
CA LYS A 51 2.60 2.03 8.83
C LYS A 51 1.33 2.34 8.06
N ILE A 52 0.52 1.32 7.78
CA ILE A 52 -0.78 1.50 7.14
C ILE A 52 -1.79 0.63 7.87
N GLU A 53 -3.06 0.91 7.63
CA GLU A 53 -4.12 0.09 8.21
C GLU A 53 -5.18 -0.17 7.15
N TYR A 54 -5.92 -1.24 7.36
CA TYR A 54 -7.00 -1.62 6.48
C TYR A 54 -8.29 -0.97 6.93
N LEU A 55 -9.13 -0.65 5.96
CA LEU A 55 -10.38 0.05 6.22
C LEU A 55 -11.48 -0.63 5.42
N TYR A 56 -12.57 -0.97 6.09
CA TYR A 56 -13.71 -1.62 5.45
C TYR A 56 -14.89 -0.66 5.39
N LEU A 57 -15.24 -0.24 4.18
CA LEU A 57 -16.35 0.67 3.95
C LEU A 57 -17.16 0.13 2.78
N GLY A 58 -17.69 -1.08 2.93
CA GLY A 58 -18.35 -1.77 1.84
C GLY A 58 -17.38 -2.41 0.86
N ALA A 59 -16.11 -2.05 0.95
CA ALA A 59 -15.02 -2.61 0.17
C ALA A 59 -13.76 -2.43 0.99
N SER A 60 -12.70 -3.14 0.62
CA SER A 60 -11.42 -3.05 1.32
C SER A 60 -10.63 -1.86 0.80
N PHE A 61 -10.18 -1.04 1.71
CA PHE A 61 -9.30 0.09 1.41
C PHE A 61 -8.10 0.03 2.33
N ILE A 62 -7.07 0.80 2.00
CA ILE A 62 -5.92 1.00 2.86
C ILE A 62 -5.70 2.49 3.04
N LYS A 63 -5.12 2.86 4.16
CA LYS A 63 -4.79 4.24 4.45
C LYS A 63 -3.57 4.29 5.33
N LEU A 64 -2.94 5.45 5.40
CA LEU A 64 -1.81 5.62 6.31
C LEU A 64 -2.30 5.53 7.75
N LYS A 65 -1.49 4.89 8.58
CA LYS A 65 -1.80 4.76 9.99
C LYS A 65 -1.79 6.14 10.65
N GLY A 66 -2.85 6.43 11.38
CA GLY A 66 -2.92 7.69 12.11
C GLY A 66 -3.32 8.89 11.27
N LYS A 67 -3.68 8.69 10.03
CA LYS A 67 -4.05 9.83 9.19
C LYS A 67 -5.56 10.01 9.09
#